data_c2595f9355da25216c002089a306bf7e
#
_entry.id   c2595f9355da25216c002089a306bf7e
#
_cell.length_a   1.000
_cell.length_b   1.000
_cell.length_c   1.000
_cell.angle_alpha   90.00
_cell.angle_beta   90.00
_cell.angle_gamma   90.00
#
_symmetry.space_group_name_H-M   'P 1'
#
loop_
_entity.id
_entity.type
_entity.pdbx_description
1 polymer ?
#
loop_
_entity_poly.entity_id
_entity_poly.type
_entity_poly.pdbx_seq_one_letter_code
_entity_poly.pdbx_strand_id
1 'polypeptide(L)'
;MTESDSATLTALDLNLTDSSQHSVPTGDHHTVVANASQHTLQAADNQDVEANSSSCSSPTAPEFIAPMTFEQNQEKLKAQLTAGFKGLQLPDDSLLKFVDYCKADRVIVEVNQIVSLFNGQCPEIGCNGIRNVTDQKIEGGVLLITHRCSEGHGGVWSSSAVLAEKRGQKLYVSSVLLASSVLVSGNNFEKVSLLAKGMNLKYVSSSFFSRMQSLYALPSITDLWSKMKEVVWKVFENDVLVICGDSRMDSPGFSAKYCVYTMMEHYLNIIVDLEVVDKREAGGTSTLMEKMGCKRLLERLMTNLKLGEFVSDASRVIMKMVRELKGTCIE
;
A
#
# COMPACT_ATOMS: atom_id res chain seq x y z
N MET A 1 -1.80 -40.43 1.15
CA MET A 1 -0.80 -39.90 0.21
C MET A 1 -1.54 -38.92 -0.67
N THR A 2 -1.59 -37.69 -0.32
CA THR A 2 -2.08 -36.58 -1.14
C THR A 2 -1.26 -35.36 -0.71
N GLU A 3 -0.53 -34.83 -1.65
CA GLU A 3 0.37 -33.69 -1.52
C GLU A 3 -0.40 -32.43 -1.14
N SER A 4 0.10 -31.76 -0.12
CA SER A 4 -0.40 -30.45 0.30
C SER A 4 0.29 -29.39 -0.55
N ASP A 5 -0.40 -28.84 -1.55
CA ASP A 5 0.01 -27.63 -2.24
C ASP A 5 -0.12 -26.43 -1.30
N SER A 6 1.03 -25.99 -0.78
CA SER A 6 1.15 -24.70 -0.11
C SER A 6 1.09 -23.59 -1.15
N ALA A 7 -0.08 -23.03 -1.37
CA ALA A 7 -0.25 -21.83 -2.18
C ALA A 7 0.40 -20.63 -1.46
N THR A 8 1.63 -20.35 -1.81
CA THR A 8 2.35 -19.12 -1.44
C THR A 8 1.61 -17.94 -2.07
N LEU A 9 1.10 -17.02 -1.24
CA LEU A 9 0.65 -15.70 -1.69
C LEU A 9 1.86 -15.00 -2.31
N THR A 10 1.94 -15.02 -3.64
CA THR A 10 2.85 -14.17 -4.38
C THR A 10 2.50 -12.72 -4.07
N ALA A 11 3.51 -11.97 -3.64
CA ALA A 11 3.44 -10.53 -3.51
C ALA A 11 2.74 -9.95 -4.73
N LEU A 12 1.85 -8.99 -4.50
CA LEU A 12 1.17 -8.24 -5.53
C LEU A 12 2.12 -7.97 -6.69
N ASP A 13 1.92 -8.66 -7.81
CA ASP A 13 2.46 -8.27 -9.09
C ASP A 13 1.83 -6.92 -9.43
N LEU A 14 2.50 -5.86 -9.03
CA LEU A 14 2.26 -4.53 -9.56
C LEU A 14 2.83 -4.52 -10.98
N ASN A 15 2.19 -5.26 -11.88
CA ASN A 15 2.35 -5.07 -13.31
C ASN A 15 1.69 -3.74 -13.69
N LEU A 16 2.46 -2.67 -13.56
CA LEU A 16 2.24 -1.43 -14.29
C LEU A 16 2.66 -1.68 -15.75
N THR A 17 1.86 -2.42 -16.51
CA THR A 17 1.93 -2.42 -17.97
C THR A 17 1.10 -1.25 -18.46
N ASP A 18 1.81 -0.23 -18.83
CA ASP A 18 1.76 0.58 -20.05
C ASP A 18 0.50 0.43 -20.91
N SER A 19 -0.29 1.48 -20.94
CA SER A 19 -1.06 1.89 -22.12
C SER A 19 -1.66 3.28 -21.93
N SER A 20 -0.93 4.31 -22.35
CA SER A 20 -1.49 5.40 -23.15
C SER A 20 -0.36 6.36 -23.58
N GLN A 21 0.00 6.24 -24.84
CA GLN A 21 0.72 7.28 -25.56
C GLN A 21 -0.16 8.54 -25.62
N HIS A 22 0.21 9.53 -24.83
CA HIS A 22 -0.14 10.91 -25.13
C HIS A 22 1.14 11.70 -25.17
N SER A 23 1.45 12.18 -26.39
CA SER A 23 2.49 13.12 -26.72
C SER A 23 2.39 14.37 -25.83
N VAL A 24 3.41 14.57 -24.99
CA VAL A 24 3.62 15.80 -24.22
C VAL A 24 4.63 16.67 -24.97
N PRO A 25 4.40 17.98 -25.13
CA PRO A 25 5.35 18.88 -25.76
C PRO A 25 6.60 19.02 -24.91
N THR A 26 7.76 19.00 -25.58
CA THR A 26 9.08 19.22 -25.02
C THR A 26 9.19 20.62 -24.41
N GLY A 27 9.15 20.69 -23.09
CA GLY A 27 9.55 21.85 -22.33
C GLY A 27 10.93 21.61 -21.71
N ASP A 28 11.83 22.59 -21.83
CA ASP A 28 13.20 22.51 -21.35
C ASP A 28 13.32 22.18 -19.88
N HIS A 29 13.81 20.98 -19.57
CA HIS A 29 14.11 20.55 -18.22
C HIS A 29 15.50 21.07 -17.81
N HIS A 30 15.54 22.15 -17.05
CA HIS A 30 16.73 22.52 -16.29
C HIS A 30 16.79 21.71 -15.00
N THR A 31 17.52 20.62 -15.04
CA THR A 31 17.87 19.83 -13.86
C THR A 31 18.94 20.57 -13.04
N VAL A 32 18.62 20.96 -11.82
CA VAL A 32 19.63 21.53 -10.90
C VAL A 32 20.24 20.40 -10.11
N VAL A 33 21.40 19.94 -10.55
CA VAL A 33 22.21 18.95 -9.83
C VAL A 33 23.04 19.68 -8.77
N ALA A 34 22.83 19.33 -7.50
CA ALA A 34 23.65 19.80 -6.39
C ALA A 34 24.74 18.75 -6.11
N ASN A 35 25.88 18.87 -6.79
CA ASN A 35 27.01 17.97 -6.60
C ASN A 35 27.65 18.14 -5.21
N ALA A 36 27.78 17.05 -4.48
CA ALA A 36 28.66 16.94 -3.33
C ALA A 36 30.10 16.73 -3.84
N SER A 37 31.03 17.51 -3.32
CA SER A 37 32.43 17.58 -3.73
C SER A 37 33.12 16.22 -3.65
N GLN A 38 33.72 15.81 -4.76
CA GLN A 38 34.67 14.71 -4.81
C GLN A 38 35.99 15.16 -4.16
N HIS A 39 36.39 14.48 -3.10
CA HIS A 39 37.77 14.57 -2.60
C HIS A 39 38.65 13.66 -3.44
N THR A 40 39.48 14.28 -4.28
CA THR A 40 40.58 13.66 -5.02
C THR A 40 41.71 13.32 -4.04
N LEU A 41 41.98 12.04 -3.85
CA LEU A 41 43.21 11.60 -3.18
C LEU A 41 44.34 11.59 -4.21
N GLN A 42 45.33 12.47 -4.01
CA GLN A 42 46.58 12.44 -4.74
C GLN A 42 47.46 11.30 -4.24
N ALA A 43 47.99 10.52 -5.18
CA ALA A 43 49.01 9.53 -4.94
C ALA A 43 50.36 10.21 -4.66
N ALA A 44 51.01 9.75 -3.61
CA ALA A 44 52.41 10.10 -3.31
C ALA A 44 53.35 8.96 -3.73
N ASP A 45 54.45 9.36 -4.35
CA ASP A 45 55.45 8.53 -4.98
C ASP A 45 56.23 7.61 -4.04
N ASN A 46 56.63 6.46 -4.62
CA ASN A 46 57.46 5.43 -4.07
C ASN A 46 58.91 5.89 -3.86
N GLN A 47 59.51 5.49 -2.74
CA GLN A 47 60.96 5.30 -2.66
C GLN A 47 61.27 3.87 -2.17
N ASP A 48 62.12 3.21 -2.95
CA ASP A 48 62.66 1.88 -2.72
C ASP A 48 63.50 1.80 -1.44
N VAL A 49 63.33 0.75 -0.64
CA VAL A 49 64.30 0.27 0.32
C VAL A 49 64.38 -1.27 0.28
N GLU A 50 65.59 -1.74 0.07
CA GLU A 50 65.98 -3.12 -0.15
C GLU A 50 65.77 -4.06 1.05
N ALA A 51 65.73 -5.33 0.71
CA ALA A 51 65.41 -6.50 1.48
C ALA A 51 66.29 -6.76 2.71
N ASN A 52 65.70 -7.32 3.74
CA ASN A 52 66.38 -8.26 4.64
C ASN A 52 65.47 -9.45 4.98
N SER A 53 65.92 -10.62 4.63
CA SER A 53 65.18 -11.89 4.74
C SER A 53 65.24 -12.43 6.17
N SER A 54 64.11 -12.61 6.82
CA SER A 54 63.96 -13.56 7.92
C SER A 54 62.58 -14.24 7.81
N SER A 55 62.63 -15.56 7.74
CA SER A 55 61.50 -16.46 7.64
C SER A 55 60.61 -16.39 8.89
N CYS A 56 59.41 -15.87 8.72
CA CYS A 56 58.33 -16.02 9.69
C CYS A 56 57.07 -16.40 8.94
N SER A 57 56.37 -17.43 9.43
CA SER A 57 55.11 -17.95 8.89
C SER A 57 54.11 -16.85 8.67
N SER A 58 53.68 -16.67 7.43
CA SER A 58 52.71 -15.65 6.98
C SER A 58 51.32 -15.90 7.61
N PRO A 59 50.73 -14.92 8.28
CA PRO A 59 49.30 -14.93 8.44
C PRO A 59 48.66 -14.75 7.06
N THR A 60 47.71 -15.58 6.73
CA THR A 60 46.86 -15.48 5.52
C THR A 60 46.39 -14.05 5.37
N ALA A 61 46.78 -13.39 4.29
CA ALA A 61 46.33 -12.04 3.99
C ALA A 61 44.77 -12.04 3.92
N PRO A 62 44.11 -11.02 4.46
CA PRO A 62 42.67 -10.91 4.34
C PRO A 62 42.33 -10.87 2.84
N GLU A 63 41.45 -11.76 2.43
CA GLU A 63 40.91 -11.82 1.07
C GLU A 63 40.38 -10.41 0.72
N PHE A 64 40.98 -9.78 -0.29
CA PHE A 64 40.58 -8.47 -0.77
C PHE A 64 39.24 -8.65 -1.52
N ILE A 65 38.14 -8.47 -0.80
CA ILE A 65 36.80 -8.46 -1.38
C ILE A 65 36.71 -7.18 -2.23
N ALA A 66 36.70 -7.34 -3.55
CA ALA A 66 36.52 -6.23 -4.47
C ALA A 66 35.22 -5.46 -4.14
N PRO A 67 35.24 -4.12 -4.17
CA PRO A 67 34.03 -3.34 -3.91
C PRO A 67 32.94 -3.72 -4.93
N MET A 68 31.73 -3.89 -4.42
CA MET A 68 30.54 -4.27 -5.21
C MET A 68 30.26 -3.17 -6.25
N THR A 69 29.93 -3.57 -7.49
CA THR A 69 29.51 -2.61 -8.51
C THR A 69 28.16 -1.98 -8.14
N PHE A 70 27.84 -0.85 -8.80
CA PHE A 70 26.54 -0.18 -8.59
C PHE A 70 25.37 -1.12 -8.85
N GLU A 71 25.39 -1.86 -9.99
CA GLU A 71 24.34 -2.80 -10.35
C GLU A 71 24.20 -3.93 -9.33
N GLN A 72 25.32 -4.48 -8.86
CA GLN A 72 25.31 -5.51 -7.82
C GLN A 72 24.70 -5.01 -6.51
N ASN A 73 24.95 -3.76 -6.14
CA ASN A 73 24.35 -3.17 -4.95
C ASN A 73 22.84 -2.99 -5.12
N GLN A 74 22.38 -2.53 -6.29
CA GLN A 74 20.94 -2.38 -6.59
C GLN A 74 20.21 -3.73 -6.53
N GLU A 75 20.77 -4.80 -7.11
CA GLU A 75 20.19 -6.15 -7.05
C GLU A 75 20.13 -6.68 -5.61
N LYS A 76 21.17 -6.43 -4.81
CA LYS A 76 21.19 -6.78 -3.38
C LYS A 76 20.06 -6.06 -2.61
N LEU A 77 19.92 -4.75 -2.79
CA LEU A 77 18.89 -3.94 -2.12
C LEU A 77 17.49 -4.41 -2.52
N LYS A 78 17.26 -4.67 -3.81
CA LYS A 78 16.00 -5.21 -4.32
C LYS A 78 15.67 -6.57 -3.71
N ALA A 79 16.65 -7.47 -3.58
CA ALA A 79 16.47 -8.76 -2.94
C ALA A 79 16.13 -8.61 -1.45
N GLN A 80 16.81 -7.70 -0.72
CA GLN A 80 16.53 -7.40 0.67
C GLN A 80 15.12 -6.83 0.90
N LEU A 81 14.69 -5.88 0.06
CA LEU A 81 13.32 -5.35 0.08
C LEU A 81 12.29 -6.44 -0.14
N THR A 82 12.51 -7.28 -1.16
CA THR A 82 11.61 -8.40 -1.47
C THR A 82 11.51 -9.38 -0.30
N ALA A 83 12.63 -9.73 0.31
CA ALA A 83 12.65 -10.60 1.49
C ALA A 83 11.97 -9.96 2.70
N GLY A 84 12.22 -8.67 2.95
CA GLY A 84 11.60 -7.92 4.03
C GLY A 84 10.09 -7.83 3.88
N PHE A 85 9.59 -7.52 2.68
CA PHE A 85 8.14 -7.47 2.43
C PHE A 85 7.47 -8.84 2.52
N LYS A 86 8.12 -9.92 2.06
CA LYS A 86 7.64 -11.29 2.26
C LYS A 86 7.60 -11.70 3.73
N GLY A 87 8.50 -11.16 4.55
CA GLY A 87 8.56 -11.41 5.99
C GLY A 87 7.54 -10.62 6.81
N LEU A 88 6.79 -9.68 6.21
CA LEU A 88 5.70 -8.98 6.91
C LEU A 88 4.62 -9.98 7.27
N GLN A 89 4.54 -10.29 8.56
CA GLN A 89 3.47 -11.15 9.07
C GLN A 89 2.14 -10.40 8.98
N LEU A 90 1.19 -11.00 8.25
CA LEU A 90 -0.22 -10.62 8.37
C LEU A 90 -0.69 -11.01 9.77
N PRO A 91 -1.58 -10.21 10.39
CA PRO A 91 -2.01 -10.51 11.74
C PRO A 91 -2.75 -11.84 11.80
N ASP A 92 -2.34 -12.64 12.78
CA ASP A 92 -2.95 -13.80 13.44
C ASP A 92 -3.86 -14.76 12.64
N ASP A 93 -3.69 -16.07 12.92
CA ASP A 93 -4.43 -17.24 12.36
C ASP A 93 -5.96 -17.15 12.48
N SER A 94 -6.48 -16.33 13.39
CA SER A 94 -7.93 -16.06 13.48
C SER A 94 -8.51 -15.43 12.20
N LEU A 95 -7.66 -14.79 11.39
CA LEU A 95 -8.01 -14.21 10.10
C LEU A 95 -7.90 -15.19 8.93
N LEU A 96 -7.32 -16.39 9.09
CA LEU A 96 -7.22 -17.38 8.00
C LEU A 96 -8.59 -17.75 7.45
N LYS A 97 -9.60 -17.94 8.29
CA LYS A 97 -10.98 -18.16 7.85
C LYS A 97 -11.52 -16.98 7.02
N PHE A 98 -11.13 -15.74 7.37
CA PHE A 98 -11.51 -14.56 6.61
C PHE A 98 -10.82 -14.51 5.24
N VAL A 99 -9.57 -14.94 5.13
CA VAL A 99 -8.83 -15.03 3.87
C VAL A 99 -9.56 -15.93 2.89
N ASP A 100 -10.05 -17.09 3.31
CA ASP A 100 -10.83 -18.00 2.45
C ASP A 100 -12.11 -17.35 1.94
N TYR A 101 -12.83 -16.63 2.78
CA TYR A 101 -14.01 -15.86 2.35
C TYR A 101 -13.67 -14.73 1.38
N CYS A 102 -12.51 -14.09 1.53
CA CYS A 102 -12.06 -13.04 0.60
C CYS A 102 -11.71 -13.59 -0.79
N LYS A 103 -11.19 -14.82 -0.86
CA LYS A 103 -10.84 -15.51 -2.12
C LYS A 103 -12.05 -16.10 -2.84
N ALA A 104 -13.20 -16.22 -2.17
CA ALA A 104 -14.39 -16.80 -2.79
C ALA A 104 -14.88 -15.93 -3.96
N ASP A 105 -15.17 -16.56 -5.08
CA ASP A 105 -15.75 -15.90 -6.25
C ASP A 105 -17.13 -15.30 -5.93
N ARG A 106 -17.42 -14.17 -6.55
CA ARG A 106 -18.68 -13.46 -6.39
C ARG A 106 -19.31 -13.17 -7.74
N VAL A 107 -20.60 -13.44 -7.83
CA VAL A 107 -21.40 -13.18 -9.02
C VAL A 107 -22.59 -12.28 -8.66
N ILE A 108 -23.05 -11.52 -9.64
CA ILE A 108 -24.31 -10.75 -9.53
C ILE A 108 -25.43 -11.65 -9.98
N VAL A 109 -26.41 -11.87 -9.11
CA VAL A 109 -27.59 -12.71 -9.39
C VAL A 109 -28.86 -11.92 -9.05
N GLU A 110 -29.89 -12.10 -9.83
CA GLU A 110 -31.22 -11.56 -9.53
C GLU A 110 -31.82 -12.25 -8.31
N VAL A 111 -32.37 -11.46 -7.38
CA VAL A 111 -32.93 -11.95 -6.12
C VAL A 111 -33.98 -13.03 -6.34
N ASN A 112 -34.84 -12.86 -7.32
CA ASN A 112 -35.91 -13.81 -7.62
C ASN A 112 -35.39 -15.21 -8.00
N GLN A 113 -34.25 -15.29 -8.69
CA GLN A 113 -33.61 -16.57 -9.05
C GLN A 113 -33.14 -17.30 -7.78
N ILE A 114 -32.56 -16.58 -6.83
CA ILE A 114 -32.12 -17.16 -5.55
C ILE A 114 -33.33 -17.57 -4.71
N VAL A 115 -34.36 -16.72 -4.60
CA VAL A 115 -35.58 -16.99 -3.83
C VAL A 115 -36.27 -18.26 -4.32
N SER A 116 -36.30 -18.47 -5.63
CA SER A 116 -36.93 -19.67 -6.21
C SER A 116 -36.29 -20.99 -5.75
N LEU A 117 -34.99 -20.98 -5.44
CA LEU A 117 -34.28 -22.17 -4.92
C LEU A 117 -34.72 -22.57 -3.51
N PHE A 118 -35.37 -21.69 -2.78
CA PHE A 118 -35.87 -21.95 -1.43
C PHE A 118 -37.32 -22.45 -1.41
N ASN A 119 -37.99 -22.47 -2.55
CA ASN A 119 -39.33 -23.04 -2.68
C ASN A 119 -39.25 -24.47 -3.18
N GLY A 120 -39.96 -25.40 -2.53
CA GLY A 120 -39.98 -26.79 -2.92
C GLY A 120 -39.88 -27.76 -1.72
N GLN A 121 -39.38 -28.96 -1.95
CA GLN A 121 -39.29 -29.98 -0.91
C GLN A 121 -38.32 -29.56 0.22
N CYS A 122 -38.65 -29.84 1.45
CA CYS A 122 -37.78 -29.58 2.59
C CYS A 122 -36.49 -30.42 2.51
N PRO A 123 -35.30 -29.82 2.71
CA PRO A 123 -34.03 -30.54 2.66
C PRO A 123 -33.70 -31.38 3.89
N GLU A 124 -34.54 -31.31 4.95
CA GLU A 124 -34.32 -32.08 6.16
C GLU A 124 -34.60 -33.56 5.90
N ILE A 125 -33.69 -34.42 6.36
CA ILE A 125 -33.79 -35.89 6.14
C ILE A 125 -35.07 -36.44 6.75
N GLY A 126 -35.88 -37.12 5.91
CA GLY A 126 -37.13 -37.71 6.35
C GLY A 126 -38.33 -36.75 6.38
N CYS A 127 -38.16 -35.48 6.00
CA CYS A 127 -39.24 -34.52 5.92
C CYS A 127 -39.89 -34.48 4.54
N ASN A 128 -41.18 -34.70 4.48
CA ASN A 128 -41.97 -34.56 3.23
C ASN A 128 -42.67 -33.19 3.08
N GLY A 129 -42.40 -32.27 3.98
CA GLY A 129 -42.99 -30.95 3.97
C GLY A 129 -42.50 -30.08 2.81
N ILE A 130 -43.33 -29.15 2.37
CA ILE A 130 -42.98 -28.14 1.34
C ILE A 130 -42.44 -26.92 2.04
N ARG A 131 -41.24 -26.53 1.62
CA ARG A 131 -40.55 -25.32 2.08
C ARG A 131 -40.94 -24.11 1.22
N ASN A 132 -41.26 -23.00 1.88
CA ASN A 132 -41.57 -21.73 1.26
C ASN A 132 -40.75 -20.60 1.92
N VAL A 133 -40.45 -19.56 1.12
CA VAL A 133 -39.88 -18.31 1.65
C VAL A 133 -40.99 -17.55 2.38
N THR A 134 -40.74 -17.20 3.64
CA THR A 134 -41.67 -16.42 4.46
C THR A 134 -41.31 -14.95 4.56
N ASP A 135 -40.02 -14.62 4.41
CA ASP A 135 -39.53 -13.24 4.38
C ASP A 135 -38.22 -13.14 3.61
N GLN A 136 -37.96 -11.98 3.02
CA GLN A 136 -36.70 -11.66 2.38
C GLN A 136 -36.30 -10.23 2.70
N LYS A 137 -35.00 -10.04 2.99
CA LYS A 137 -34.45 -8.74 3.35
C LYS A 137 -33.07 -8.56 2.74
N ILE A 138 -32.71 -7.32 2.36
CA ILE A 138 -31.36 -6.98 1.91
C ILE A 138 -30.76 -5.97 2.85
N GLU A 139 -29.64 -6.32 3.46
CA GLU A 139 -28.87 -5.47 4.38
C GLU A 139 -27.45 -5.30 3.90
N GLY A 140 -27.05 -4.06 3.55
CA GLY A 140 -25.68 -3.73 3.16
C GLY A 140 -25.14 -4.57 1.99
N GLY A 141 -26.01 -4.90 1.00
CA GLY A 141 -25.65 -5.75 -0.14
C GLY A 141 -25.71 -7.25 0.14
N VAL A 142 -26.22 -7.68 1.30
CA VAL A 142 -26.38 -9.09 1.68
C VAL A 142 -27.84 -9.45 1.68
N LEU A 143 -28.21 -10.50 0.92
CA LEU A 143 -29.55 -11.06 0.90
C LEU A 143 -29.75 -12.03 2.07
N LEU A 144 -30.80 -11.80 2.82
CA LEU A 144 -31.28 -12.68 3.90
C LEU A 144 -32.62 -13.27 3.49
N ILE A 145 -32.75 -14.58 3.56
CA ILE A 145 -33.98 -15.32 3.24
C ILE A 145 -34.43 -16.11 4.45
N THR A 146 -35.61 -15.79 4.96
CA THR A 146 -36.27 -16.59 5.98
C THR A 146 -37.19 -17.59 5.29
N HIS A 147 -37.03 -18.87 5.60
CA HIS A 147 -37.82 -19.93 5.00
C HIS A 147 -38.38 -20.87 6.09
N ARG A 148 -39.52 -21.48 5.82
CA ARG A 148 -40.15 -22.46 6.68
C ARG A 148 -40.85 -23.53 5.86
N CYS A 149 -40.82 -24.80 6.29
CA CYS A 149 -41.60 -25.88 5.71
C CYS A 149 -42.89 -26.09 6.46
N SER A 150 -43.83 -26.84 5.86
CA SER A 150 -45.13 -27.17 6.46
C SER A 150 -45.01 -27.94 7.80
N GLU A 151 -43.91 -28.69 7.98
CA GLU A 151 -43.64 -29.47 9.19
C GLU A 151 -42.84 -28.68 10.25
N GLY A 152 -42.66 -27.38 10.04
CA GLY A 152 -42.06 -26.46 11.00
C GLY A 152 -40.55 -26.28 10.88
N HIS A 153 -39.82 -27.04 10.07
CA HIS A 153 -38.38 -26.81 9.81
C HIS A 153 -38.19 -25.50 9.10
N GLY A 154 -37.16 -24.74 9.48
CA GLY A 154 -36.87 -23.46 8.85
C GLY A 154 -35.65 -22.78 9.44
N GLY A 155 -35.30 -21.66 8.86
CA GLY A 155 -34.15 -20.88 9.29
C GLY A 155 -33.98 -19.61 8.48
N VAL A 156 -32.87 -18.93 8.72
CA VAL A 156 -32.45 -17.76 7.96
C VAL A 156 -31.17 -18.09 7.19
N TRP A 157 -31.25 -18.02 5.88
CA TRP A 157 -30.10 -18.11 5.00
C TRP A 157 -29.57 -16.73 4.69
N SER A 158 -28.24 -16.63 4.50
CA SER A 158 -27.55 -15.38 4.18
C SER A 158 -26.62 -15.60 2.98
N SER A 159 -26.63 -14.66 2.02
CA SER A 159 -25.76 -14.68 0.84
C SER A 159 -24.29 -14.37 1.16
N SER A 160 -23.95 -14.11 2.41
CA SER A 160 -22.59 -13.84 2.86
C SER A 160 -22.33 -14.46 4.22
N ALA A 161 -21.10 -14.90 4.46
CA ALA A 161 -20.66 -15.34 5.78
C ALA A 161 -20.72 -14.19 6.79
N VAL A 162 -20.97 -14.54 8.06
CA VAL A 162 -20.91 -13.60 9.18
C VAL A 162 -19.46 -13.48 9.64
N LEU A 163 -18.92 -12.27 9.61
CA LEU A 163 -17.58 -11.96 10.11
C LEU A 163 -17.58 -11.82 11.64
N ALA A 164 -18.57 -11.10 12.17
CA ALA A 164 -18.73 -10.86 13.60
C ALA A 164 -20.19 -10.65 13.95
N GLU A 165 -20.55 -11.00 15.20
CA GLU A 165 -21.87 -10.72 15.75
C GLU A 165 -21.71 -10.06 17.12
N LYS A 166 -22.40 -8.94 17.33
CA LYS A 166 -22.42 -8.23 18.60
C LYS A 166 -23.83 -7.72 18.90
N ARG A 167 -24.39 -8.12 20.03
CA ARG A 167 -25.74 -7.73 20.46
C ARG A 167 -26.83 -7.95 19.39
N GLY A 168 -26.77 -9.09 18.68
CA GLY A 168 -27.70 -9.45 17.60
C GLY A 168 -27.47 -8.72 16.27
N GLN A 169 -26.53 -7.78 16.19
CA GLN A 169 -26.13 -7.17 14.94
C GLN A 169 -25.02 -7.96 14.28
N LYS A 170 -25.25 -8.40 13.06
CA LYS A 170 -24.30 -9.18 12.27
C LYS A 170 -23.50 -8.27 11.32
N LEU A 171 -22.19 -8.47 11.31
CA LEU A 171 -21.30 -7.87 10.34
C LEU A 171 -20.96 -8.93 9.28
N TYR A 172 -21.28 -8.65 8.03
CA TYR A 172 -21.11 -9.61 6.95
C TYR A 172 -19.82 -9.34 6.16
N VAL A 173 -19.14 -10.41 5.75
CA VAL A 173 -17.90 -10.35 4.97
C VAL A 173 -18.08 -9.53 3.70
N SER A 174 -19.13 -9.80 2.90
CA SER A 174 -19.37 -9.07 1.64
C SER A 174 -19.56 -7.58 1.86
N SER A 175 -20.25 -7.15 2.93
CA SER A 175 -20.47 -5.73 3.23
C SER A 175 -19.16 -5.02 3.57
N VAL A 176 -18.28 -5.68 4.33
CA VAL A 176 -16.95 -5.13 4.69
C VAL A 176 -16.07 -5.05 3.44
N LEU A 177 -16.05 -6.11 2.62
CA LEU A 177 -15.28 -6.12 1.37
C LEU A 177 -15.74 -5.06 0.39
N LEU A 178 -17.07 -4.89 0.19
CA LEU A 178 -17.62 -3.84 -0.65
C LEU A 178 -17.18 -2.44 -0.20
N ALA A 179 -17.19 -2.19 1.11
CA ALA A 179 -16.73 -0.91 1.65
C ALA A 179 -15.21 -0.73 1.52
N SER A 180 -14.42 -1.74 1.86
CA SER A 180 -12.96 -1.67 1.83
C SER A 180 -12.41 -1.60 0.41
N SER A 181 -13.01 -2.33 -0.55
CA SER A 181 -12.57 -2.34 -1.95
C SER A 181 -12.67 -0.96 -2.61
N VAL A 182 -13.67 -0.15 -2.25
CA VAL A 182 -13.77 1.24 -2.76
C VAL A 182 -12.55 2.05 -2.35
N LEU A 183 -12.13 1.92 -1.09
CA LEU A 183 -10.98 2.66 -0.57
C LEU A 183 -9.65 2.16 -1.19
N VAL A 184 -9.42 0.85 -1.15
CA VAL A 184 -8.17 0.23 -1.62
C VAL A 184 -7.96 0.41 -3.12
N SER A 185 -9.05 0.41 -3.91
CA SER A 185 -9.00 0.66 -5.35
C SER A 185 -8.88 2.14 -5.74
N GLY A 186 -8.86 3.06 -4.77
CA GLY A 186 -8.81 4.50 -5.02
C GLY A 186 -10.09 5.07 -5.64
N ASN A 187 -11.19 4.32 -5.63
CA ASN A 187 -12.45 4.78 -6.17
C ASN A 187 -13.19 5.73 -5.21
N ASN A 188 -14.05 6.56 -5.78
CA ASN A 188 -14.94 7.42 -5.02
C ASN A 188 -16.24 6.67 -4.69
N PHE A 189 -16.64 6.66 -3.41
CA PHE A 189 -17.85 5.98 -2.94
C PHE A 189 -19.12 6.43 -3.69
N GLU A 190 -19.27 7.73 -3.93
CA GLU A 190 -20.46 8.27 -4.59
C GLU A 190 -20.57 7.78 -6.05
N LYS A 191 -19.45 7.69 -6.78
CA LYS A 191 -19.42 7.15 -8.14
C LYS A 191 -19.79 5.66 -8.17
N VAL A 192 -19.24 4.86 -7.26
CA VAL A 192 -19.58 3.43 -7.15
C VAL A 192 -21.03 3.24 -6.73
N SER A 193 -21.52 4.05 -5.79
CA SER A 193 -22.93 4.03 -5.37
C SER A 193 -23.89 4.41 -6.52
N LEU A 194 -23.51 5.36 -7.38
CA LEU A 194 -24.29 5.72 -8.57
C LEU A 194 -24.33 4.57 -9.58
N LEU A 195 -23.20 3.90 -9.83
CA LEU A 195 -23.14 2.70 -10.66
C LEU A 195 -24.07 1.61 -10.11
N ALA A 196 -23.99 1.34 -8.81
CA ALA A 196 -24.83 0.35 -8.14
C ALA A 196 -26.34 0.70 -8.29
N LYS A 197 -26.69 1.98 -8.14
CA LYS A 197 -28.08 2.45 -8.38
C LYS A 197 -28.53 2.22 -9.82
N GLY A 198 -27.68 2.52 -10.81
CA GLY A 198 -27.99 2.29 -12.24
C GLY A 198 -28.27 0.82 -12.57
N MET A 199 -27.58 -0.10 -11.88
CA MET A 199 -27.77 -1.54 -11.99
C MET A 199 -28.89 -2.09 -11.07
N ASN A 200 -29.57 -1.26 -10.29
CA ASN A 200 -30.45 -1.67 -9.20
C ASN A 200 -29.78 -2.63 -8.19
N LEU A 201 -28.47 -2.55 -8.08
CA LEU A 201 -27.69 -3.34 -7.13
C LEU A 201 -27.81 -2.73 -5.74
N LYS A 202 -28.26 -3.54 -4.77
CA LYS A 202 -28.30 -3.11 -3.38
C LYS A 202 -26.88 -3.04 -2.81
N TYR A 203 -26.53 -1.87 -2.32
CA TYR A 203 -25.17 -1.52 -1.91
C TYR A 203 -25.13 -1.04 -0.46
N VAL A 204 -23.93 -0.94 0.11
CA VAL A 204 -23.73 -0.41 1.47
C VAL A 204 -24.12 1.07 1.54
N SER A 205 -24.62 1.51 2.70
CA SER A 205 -24.91 2.93 2.92
C SER A 205 -23.63 3.76 3.14
N SER A 206 -23.72 5.07 2.86
CA SER A 206 -22.60 5.99 3.13
C SER A 206 -22.15 5.98 4.59
N SER A 207 -23.09 5.92 5.54
CA SER A 207 -22.77 5.83 6.98
C SER A 207 -22.06 4.52 7.33
N PHE A 208 -22.46 3.40 6.73
CA PHE A 208 -21.77 2.12 6.90
C PHE A 208 -20.37 2.19 6.30
N PHE A 209 -20.23 2.71 5.08
CA PHE A 209 -18.94 2.90 4.41
C PHE A 209 -17.98 3.72 5.30
N SER A 210 -18.40 4.90 5.76
CA SER A 210 -17.57 5.77 6.61
C SER A 210 -17.16 5.07 7.92
N ARG A 211 -18.07 4.30 8.52
CA ARG A 211 -17.77 3.53 9.73
C ARG A 211 -16.76 2.43 9.48
N MET A 212 -16.89 1.66 8.39
CA MET A 212 -15.92 0.62 8.02
C MET A 212 -14.56 1.20 7.68
N GLN A 213 -14.54 2.32 6.97
CA GLN A 213 -13.32 3.06 6.67
C GLN A 213 -12.57 3.45 7.95
N SER A 214 -13.25 4.11 8.90
CA SER A 214 -12.62 4.62 10.11
C SER A 214 -12.21 3.54 11.11
N LEU A 215 -13.02 2.48 11.26
CA LEU A 215 -12.79 1.45 12.29
C LEU A 215 -11.85 0.34 11.83
N TYR A 216 -11.80 0.03 10.54
CA TYR A 216 -11.07 -1.14 10.04
C TYR A 216 -10.08 -0.79 8.92
N ALA A 217 -10.53 -0.14 7.85
CA ALA A 217 -9.68 0.01 6.67
C ALA A 217 -8.49 0.96 6.92
N LEU A 218 -8.73 2.17 7.43
CA LEU A 218 -7.66 3.14 7.69
C LEU A 218 -6.64 2.64 8.72
N PRO A 219 -7.04 2.09 9.89
CA PRO A 219 -6.07 1.55 10.83
C PRO A 219 -5.22 0.43 10.24
N SER A 220 -5.82 -0.49 9.46
CA SER A 220 -5.09 -1.58 8.81
C SER A 220 -4.11 -1.10 7.75
N ILE A 221 -4.50 -0.12 6.93
CA ILE A 221 -3.64 0.49 5.91
C ILE A 221 -2.47 1.23 6.59
N THR A 222 -2.75 1.97 7.66
CA THR A 222 -1.73 2.71 8.41
C THR A 222 -0.71 1.77 9.07
N ASP A 223 -1.18 0.68 9.68
CA ASP A 223 -0.32 -0.35 10.27
C ASP A 223 0.56 -1.04 9.20
N LEU A 224 -0.04 -1.44 8.09
CA LEU A 224 0.70 -2.04 6.97
C LEU A 224 1.74 -1.06 6.41
N TRP A 225 1.36 0.21 6.19
CA TRP A 225 2.29 1.23 5.71
C TRP A 225 3.46 1.44 6.68
N SER A 226 3.20 1.51 7.98
CA SER A 226 4.26 1.64 8.99
C SER A 226 5.26 0.49 8.93
N LYS A 227 4.76 -0.75 8.85
CA LYS A 227 5.62 -1.94 8.71
C LYS A 227 6.41 -1.95 7.41
N MET A 228 5.79 -1.59 6.29
CA MET A 228 6.49 -1.49 5.00
C MET A 228 7.59 -0.43 5.04
N LYS A 229 7.30 0.73 5.63
CA LYS A 229 8.28 1.81 5.80
C LYS A 229 9.47 1.37 6.65
N GLU A 230 9.24 0.66 7.75
CA GLU A 230 10.32 0.10 8.58
C GLU A 230 11.24 -0.83 7.78
N VAL A 231 10.68 -1.69 6.93
CA VAL A 231 11.46 -2.56 6.02
C VAL A 231 12.31 -1.72 5.07
N VAL A 232 11.71 -0.73 4.41
CA VAL A 232 12.41 0.16 3.47
C VAL A 232 13.56 0.90 4.17
N TRP A 233 13.31 1.51 5.31
CA TRP A 233 14.31 2.26 6.06
C TRP A 233 15.45 1.38 6.55
N LYS A 234 15.15 0.18 7.04
CA LYS A 234 16.17 -0.79 7.47
C LYS A 234 17.07 -1.25 6.31
N VAL A 235 16.49 -1.46 5.12
CA VAL A 235 17.28 -1.86 3.95
C VAL A 235 18.22 -0.75 3.52
N PHE A 236 17.78 0.50 3.60
CA PHE A 236 18.56 1.67 3.17
C PHE A 236 19.41 2.33 4.28
N GLU A 237 19.44 1.79 5.48
CA GLU A 237 20.11 2.38 6.64
C GLU A 237 21.57 2.76 6.38
N ASN A 238 22.29 1.94 5.57
CA ASN A 238 23.71 2.12 5.30
C ASN A 238 24.03 2.71 3.92
N ASP A 239 23.05 2.83 3.06
CA ASP A 239 23.23 3.29 1.69
C ASP A 239 22.99 4.81 1.56
N VAL A 240 23.75 5.44 0.66
CA VAL A 240 23.55 6.84 0.32
C VAL A 240 22.49 6.94 -0.78
N LEU A 241 21.38 7.60 -0.48
CA LEU A 241 20.19 7.62 -1.31
C LEU A 241 20.12 8.82 -2.23
N VAL A 242 19.64 8.58 -3.45
CA VAL A 242 19.14 9.61 -4.38
C VAL A 242 17.60 9.57 -4.28
N ILE A 243 17.00 10.64 -3.77
CA ILE A 243 15.57 10.73 -3.52
C ILE A 243 14.90 11.69 -4.50
N CYS A 244 13.83 11.23 -5.14
CA CYS A 244 12.93 12.07 -5.93
C CYS A 244 11.70 12.45 -5.12
N GLY A 245 11.32 13.74 -5.16
CA GLY A 245 10.15 14.23 -4.43
C GLY A 245 9.17 14.96 -5.33
N ASP A 246 7.88 14.63 -5.19
CA ASP A 246 6.78 15.29 -5.89
C ASP A 246 5.54 15.42 -5.01
N SER A 247 4.69 16.39 -5.33
CA SER A 247 3.46 16.66 -4.62
C SER A 247 2.21 16.42 -5.46
N ARG A 248 1.17 15.90 -4.82
CA ARG A 248 -0.16 15.75 -5.43
C ARG A 248 -1.23 16.40 -4.56
N MET A 249 -2.02 17.27 -5.16
CA MET A 249 -3.19 17.87 -4.55
C MET A 249 -4.43 16.97 -4.74
N ASP A 250 -5.32 16.96 -3.75
CA ASP A 250 -6.59 16.21 -3.80
C ASP A 250 -7.58 16.77 -4.83
N SER A 251 -7.41 18.04 -5.22
CA SER A 251 -8.21 18.69 -6.25
C SER A 251 -7.42 19.80 -6.96
N PRO A 252 -7.74 20.12 -8.23
CA PRO A 252 -7.03 21.14 -8.97
C PRO A 252 -7.26 22.56 -8.44
N GLY A 253 -6.27 23.40 -8.60
CA GLY A 253 -6.31 24.84 -8.30
C GLY A 253 -6.46 25.16 -6.82
N PHE A 254 -7.14 26.27 -6.53
CA PHE A 254 -7.29 26.78 -5.16
C PHE A 254 -8.26 25.98 -4.27
N SER A 255 -8.95 24.99 -4.85
CA SER A 255 -9.94 24.15 -4.16
C SER A 255 -9.30 23.05 -3.31
N ALA A 256 -8.02 22.75 -3.53
CA ALA A 256 -7.31 21.70 -2.81
C ALA A 256 -7.37 21.90 -1.29
N LYS A 257 -7.72 20.85 -0.58
CA LYS A 257 -7.77 20.80 0.90
C LYS A 257 -6.57 20.06 1.46
N TYR A 258 -6.06 19.09 0.72
CA TYR A 258 -4.94 18.25 1.11
C TYR A 258 -3.87 18.20 0.02
N CYS A 259 -2.63 18.17 0.46
CA CYS A 259 -1.47 17.90 -0.36
C CYS A 259 -0.78 16.64 0.16
N VAL A 260 -0.51 15.68 -0.70
CA VAL A 260 0.36 14.55 -0.39
C VAL A 260 1.70 14.81 -1.06
N TYR A 261 2.75 14.93 -0.26
CA TYR A 261 4.11 14.95 -0.76
C TYR A 261 4.69 13.54 -0.62
N THR A 262 5.29 13.02 -1.69
CA THR A 262 5.84 11.66 -1.73
C THR A 262 7.31 11.73 -2.03
N MET A 263 8.12 10.95 -1.33
CA MET A 263 9.54 10.77 -1.61
C MET A 263 9.83 9.32 -1.99
N MET A 264 10.52 9.17 -3.11
CA MET A 264 10.82 7.89 -3.73
C MET A 264 12.33 7.76 -3.96
N GLU A 265 12.89 6.60 -3.68
CA GLU A 265 14.26 6.28 -4.06
C GLU A 265 14.33 6.11 -5.58
N HIS A 266 15.29 6.81 -6.20
CA HIS A 266 15.36 7.03 -7.64
C HIS A 266 15.58 5.76 -8.45
N TYR A 267 16.48 4.90 -8.03
CA TYR A 267 16.95 3.76 -8.82
C TYR A 267 16.02 2.54 -8.74
N LEU A 268 15.47 2.28 -7.56
CA LEU A 268 14.56 1.16 -7.33
C LEU A 268 13.08 1.54 -7.49
N ASN A 269 12.80 2.84 -7.67
CA ASN A 269 11.44 3.40 -7.78
C ASN A 269 10.54 2.99 -6.59
N ILE A 270 11.11 3.03 -5.37
CA ILE A 270 10.38 2.65 -4.17
C ILE A 270 10.04 3.88 -3.33
N ILE A 271 8.80 3.95 -2.86
CA ILE A 271 8.38 5.03 -1.96
C ILE A 271 9.06 4.83 -0.60
N VAL A 272 9.85 5.82 -0.20
CA VAL A 272 10.59 5.81 1.07
C VAL A 272 9.74 6.38 2.19
N ASP A 273 9.01 7.45 1.92
CA ASP A 273 8.06 8.05 2.86
C ASP A 273 7.08 8.99 2.14
N LEU A 274 6.00 9.35 2.84
CA LEU A 274 5.02 10.31 2.39
C LEU A 274 4.51 11.19 3.55
N GLU A 275 4.04 12.39 3.21
CA GLU A 275 3.46 13.34 4.16
C GLU A 275 2.16 13.91 3.60
N VAL A 276 1.13 13.98 4.45
CA VAL A 276 -0.15 14.59 4.10
C VAL A 276 -0.28 15.90 4.86
N VAL A 277 -0.48 16.99 4.13
CA VAL A 277 -0.61 18.34 4.68
C VAL A 277 -2.02 18.85 4.44
N ASP A 278 -2.69 19.28 5.51
CA ASP A 278 -3.98 19.97 5.43
C ASP A 278 -3.76 21.46 5.11
N LYS A 279 -4.59 21.99 4.23
CA LYS A 279 -4.55 23.42 3.84
C LYS A 279 -4.60 24.39 5.02
N ARG A 280 -5.30 24.01 6.10
CA ARG A 280 -5.43 24.80 7.32
C ARG A 280 -4.10 24.95 8.06
N GLU A 281 -3.22 23.93 7.98
CA GLU A 281 -1.88 23.96 8.58
C GLU A 281 -0.94 24.88 7.80
N ALA A 282 -1.14 25.00 6.50
CA ALA A 282 -0.25 25.71 5.58
C ALA A 282 -0.71 27.14 5.24
N GLY A 283 -1.52 27.78 6.09
CA GLY A 283 -1.96 29.15 5.86
C GLY A 283 -2.82 29.36 4.62
N GLY A 284 -3.42 28.31 4.07
CA GLY A 284 -4.45 28.39 3.05
C GLY A 284 -3.97 28.39 1.59
N THR A 285 -2.68 28.21 1.30
CA THR A 285 -2.16 28.16 -0.09
C THR A 285 -1.58 26.81 -0.44
N SER A 286 -1.78 26.36 -1.69
CA SER A 286 -1.26 25.06 -2.20
C SER A 286 0.27 25.02 -2.21
N THR A 287 0.93 26.11 -2.60
CA THR A 287 2.39 26.19 -2.61
C THR A 287 3.01 26.06 -1.21
N LEU A 288 2.32 26.56 -0.17
CA LEU A 288 2.78 26.39 1.20
C LEU A 288 2.55 24.97 1.71
N MET A 289 1.48 24.28 1.29
CA MET A 289 1.27 22.87 1.60
C MET A 289 2.41 22.02 1.05
N GLU A 290 2.76 22.21 -0.23
CA GLU A 290 3.86 21.53 -0.89
C GLU A 290 5.20 21.75 -0.17
N LYS A 291 5.54 23.03 0.10
CA LYS A 291 6.74 23.38 0.88
C LYS A 291 6.78 22.68 2.23
N MET A 292 5.67 22.69 2.96
CA MET A 292 5.57 22.10 4.30
C MET A 292 5.74 20.57 4.24
N GLY A 293 5.08 19.90 3.31
CA GLY A 293 5.21 18.45 3.10
C GLY A 293 6.64 18.04 2.76
N CYS A 294 7.24 18.73 1.79
CA CYS A 294 8.64 18.51 1.42
C CYS A 294 9.60 18.72 2.60
N LYS A 295 9.45 19.82 3.33
CA LYS A 295 10.30 20.15 4.49
C LYS A 295 10.22 19.06 5.56
N ARG A 296 8.99 18.69 6.00
CA ARG A 296 8.78 17.67 7.04
C ARG A 296 9.38 16.32 6.64
N LEU A 297 9.25 15.92 5.37
CA LEU A 297 9.82 14.70 4.86
C LEU A 297 11.35 14.74 4.84
N LEU A 298 11.95 15.81 4.30
CA LEU A 298 13.41 15.95 4.27
C LEU A 298 13.99 15.91 5.68
N GLU A 299 13.46 16.67 6.62
CA GLU A 299 13.91 16.67 8.01
C GLU A 299 13.82 15.27 8.64
N ARG A 300 12.71 14.55 8.39
CA ARG A 300 12.52 13.18 8.89
C ARG A 300 13.48 12.18 8.24
N LEU A 301 13.70 12.26 6.93
CA LEU A 301 14.59 11.35 6.22
C LEU A 301 16.05 11.63 6.54
N MET A 302 16.49 12.89 6.62
CA MET A 302 17.86 13.26 6.98
C MET A 302 18.24 12.81 8.39
N THR A 303 17.27 12.69 9.29
CA THR A 303 17.49 12.19 10.66
C THR A 303 17.71 10.68 10.69
N ASN A 304 17.13 9.94 9.76
CA ASN A 304 17.07 8.47 9.82
C ASN A 304 17.87 7.76 8.71
N LEU A 305 18.15 8.44 7.61
CA LEU A 305 18.78 7.88 6.41
C LEU A 305 19.88 8.80 5.88
N LYS A 306 20.79 8.26 5.09
CA LYS A 306 21.90 9.00 4.47
C LYS A 306 21.44 9.52 3.10
N LEU A 307 21.05 10.79 3.02
CA LEU A 307 20.65 11.42 1.76
C LEU A 307 21.87 12.00 1.04
N GLY A 308 22.15 11.50 -0.17
CA GLY A 308 23.19 12.04 -1.05
C GLY A 308 22.69 13.14 -1.98
N GLU A 309 21.53 12.90 -2.60
CA GLU A 309 20.96 13.84 -3.57
C GLU A 309 19.43 13.90 -3.42
N PHE A 310 18.87 15.09 -3.62
CA PHE A 310 17.44 15.32 -3.69
C PHE A 310 17.06 15.94 -5.02
N VAL A 311 16.15 15.29 -5.74
CA VAL A 311 15.63 15.69 -7.06
C VAL A 311 14.15 16.07 -6.92
N SER A 312 13.77 17.23 -7.41
CA SER A 312 12.37 17.66 -7.49
C SER A 312 12.15 18.48 -8.76
N ASP A 313 10.91 18.81 -9.04
CA ASP A 313 10.59 19.79 -10.07
C ASP A 313 11.23 21.16 -9.76
N ALA A 314 11.29 22.04 -10.76
CA ALA A 314 11.97 23.35 -10.67
C ALA A 314 11.21 24.39 -9.82
N SER A 315 10.53 23.98 -8.75
CA SER A 315 9.84 24.87 -7.83
C SER A 315 10.82 25.79 -7.10
N ARG A 316 10.74 27.10 -7.36
CA ARG A 316 11.61 28.10 -6.70
C ARG A 316 11.49 28.08 -5.18
N VAL A 317 10.30 27.74 -4.68
CA VAL A 317 10.00 27.67 -3.25
C VAL A 317 10.72 26.50 -2.61
N ILE A 318 10.64 25.32 -3.24
CA ILE A 318 11.35 24.11 -2.80
C ILE A 318 12.85 24.30 -2.86
N MET A 319 13.38 24.80 -3.99
CA MET A 319 14.82 25.07 -4.15
C MET A 319 15.39 26.02 -3.07
N LYS A 320 14.64 27.08 -2.74
CA LYS A 320 15.04 27.99 -1.67
C LYS A 320 15.09 27.29 -0.31
N MET A 321 14.04 26.53 0.01
CA MET A 321 13.95 25.78 1.27
C MET A 321 15.07 24.75 1.41
N VAL A 322 15.37 23.99 0.36
CA VAL A 322 16.45 22.98 0.38
C VAL A 322 17.82 23.62 0.61
N ARG A 323 18.08 24.82 0.03
CA ARG A 323 19.33 25.56 0.28
C ARG A 323 19.42 26.03 1.73
N GLU A 324 18.32 26.46 2.31
CA GLU A 324 18.24 26.84 3.73
C GLU A 324 18.52 25.65 4.65
N LEU A 325 17.97 24.46 4.33
CA LEU A 325 18.21 23.22 5.10
C LEU A 325 19.67 22.77 5.00
N LYS A 326 20.31 22.85 3.82
CA LYS A 326 21.75 22.54 3.66
C LYS A 326 22.63 23.43 4.52
N GLY A 327 22.31 24.71 4.66
CA GLY A 327 23.06 25.66 5.51
C GLY A 327 22.97 25.32 7.00
N THR A 328 21.96 24.62 7.44
CA THR A 328 21.78 24.21 8.85
C THR A 328 22.40 22.84 9.18
N CYS A 329 22.77 22.03 8.18
CA CYS A 329 23.33 20.69 8.36
C CYS A 329 24.85 20.59 8.11
N ILE A 330 25.53 21.73 7.91
CA ILE A 330 26.99 21.82 7.77
C ILE A 330 27.52 22.61 8.99
N GLU A 331 27.44 21.99 10.17
CA GLU A 331 28.29 22.26 11.33
C GLU A 331 28.89 20.95 11.84
#